data_467d33f5a67570532eb0df40f0af7bb4
#
_entry.id   467d33f5a67570532eb0df40f0af7bb4
#
_cell.length_a   1.000
_cell.length_b   1.000
_cell.length_c   1.000
_cell.angle_alpha   90.00
_cell.angle_beta   90.00
_cell.angle_gamma   90.00
#
_symmetry.space_group_name_H-M   'P 1'
#
loop_
_entity.id
_entity.type
_entity.pdbx_description
1 polymer ?
#
loop_
_entity_poly.entity_id
_entity_poly.type
_entity_poly.pdbx_seq_one_letter_code
_entity_poly.pdbx_strand_id
1 'polypeptide(L)'
;LITDDTYQKLLSFKEQYEKEITEKQSSLGVLIGYIILTSILLSIFVIYLRNFAPDVFQKNKQLIFVTLWLVAFSYLTFLVEESGVLSAYLIPFCIVPIVIKAFYTDRLAMFIHLIIVLFASFITSLGYEFTFLQILVGIVVILSNIDTRNWSRFFYSMLFIFLTYALAY
;
A
#
# COMPACT_ATOMS: atom_id res chain seq x y z
N LEU A 1 39.02 -7.76 19.88
CA LEU A 1 39.36 -6.40 20.33
C LEU A 1 39.48 -5.54 19.07
N ILE A 2 38.58 -4.59 18.91
CA ILE A 2 38.63 -3.62 17.81
C ILE A 2 39.72 -2.61 18.18
N THR A 3 40.79 -2.60 17.42
CA THR A 3 41.89 -1.64 17.57
C THR A 3 41.46 -0.31 17.01
N ASP A 4 41.96 0.83 17.57
CA ASP A 4 41.63 2.19 17.10
C ASP A 4 41.87 2.38 15.60
N ASP A 5 42.87 1.73 15.02
CA ASP A 5 43.13 1.72 13.58
C ASP A 5 42.01 1.04 12.77
N THR A 6 41.44 -0.03 13.32
CA THR A 6 40.30 -0.74 12.69
C THR A 6 39.02 0.08 12.77
N TYR A 7 38.82 0.82 13.86
CA TYR A 7 37.68 1.71 14.05
C TYR A 7 37.75 2.90 13.05
N GLN A 8 38.94 3.53 12.90
CA GLN A 8 39.15 4.62 11.95
C GLN A 8 38.95 4.18 10.49
N LYS A 9 39.38 2.96 10.14
CA LYS A 9 39.15 2.37 8.81
C LYS A 9 37.66 2.10 8.57
N LEU A 10 36.92 1.60 9.56
CA LEU A 10 35.47 1.40 9.47
C LEU A 10 34.71 2.71 9.32
N LEU A 11 35.14 3.77 10.01
CA LEU A 11 34.55 5.11 9.90
C LEU A 11 34.78 5.70 8.52
N SER A 12 35.99 5.61 7.98
CA SER A 12 36.31 6.08 6.64
C SER A 12 35.58 5.30 5.55
N PHE A 13 35.40 3.97 5.72
CA PHE A 13 34.60 3.14 4.82
C PHE A 13 33.11 3.52 4.85
N LYS A 14 32.57 3.80 6.05
CA LYS A 14 31.20 4.27 6.22
C LYS A 14 30.98 5.60 5.54
N GLU A 15 31.87 6.58 5.75
CA GLU A 15 31.79 7.89 5.09
C GLU A 15 31.91 7.79 3.57
N GLN A 16 32.80 6.92 3.08
CA GLN A 16 32.96 6.68 1.65
C GLN A 16 31.73 6.03 1.03
N TYR A 17 31.14 5.06 1.73
CA TYR A 17 29.92 4.38 1.31
C TYR A 17 28.70 5.31 1.33
N GLU A 18 28.57 6.15 2.36
CA GLU A 18 27.51 7.17 2.43
C GLU A 18 27.67 8.24 1.33
N LYS A 19 28.89 8.67 1.01
CA LYS A 19 29.16 9.56 -0.12
C LYS A 19 28.85 8.92 -1.47
N GLU A 20 29.28 7.69 -1.70
CA GLU A 20 28.99 6.98 -2.94
C GLU A 20 27.49 6.73 -3.16
N ILE A 21 26.73 6.45 -2.09
CA ILE A 21 25.27 6.32 -2.18
C ILE A 21 24.62 7.67 -2.46
N THR A 22 25.09 8.74 -1.82
CA THR A 22 24.54 10.10 -2.00
C THR A 22 24.87 10.67 -3.37
N GLU A 23 26.07 10.42 -3.91
CA GLU A 23 26.45 10.85 -5.25
C GLU A 23 25.82 10.01 -6.37
N LYS A 24 25.61 8.70 -6.17
CA LYS A 24 24.90 7.82 -7.12
C LYS A 24 23.39 8.03 -7.16
N GLN A 25 22.79 8.48 -6.09
CA GLN A 25 21.40 8.94 -6.07
C GLN A 25 21.35 10.41 -6.51
N SER A 26 21.49 10.67 -7.81
CA SER A 26 21.06 11.97 -8.29
C SER A 26 19.58 12.11 -7.92
N SER A 27 19.26 13.03 -7.05
CA SER A 27 17.88 13.30 -6.55
C SER A 27 16.86 13.37 -7.70
N LEU A 28 17.30 13.83 -8.86
CA LEU A 28 16.52 13.88 -10.10
C LEU A 28 16.22 12.48 -10.67
N GLY A 29 17.17 11.54 -10.63
CA GLY A 29 16.96 10.18 -11.15
C GLY A 29 15.92 9.41 -10.34
N VAL A 30 15.97 9.54 -9.02
CA VAL A 30 14.98 8.93 -8.09
C VAL A 30 13.60 9.55 -8.32
N LEU A 31 13.51 10.88 -8.42
CA LEU A 31 12.24 11.57 -8.69
C LEU A 31 11.62 11.15 -10.02
N ILE A 32 12.43 11.07 -11.10
CA ILE A 32 11.97 10.59 -12.41
C ILE A 32 11.48 9.14 -12.31
N GLY A 33 12.19 8.28 -11.57
CA GLY A 33 11.78 6.89 -11.32
C GLY A 33 10.41 6.80 -10.66
N TYR A 34 10.16 7.59 -9.61
CA TYR A 34 8.84 7.64 -8.94
C TYR A 34 7.74 8.16 -9.86
N ILE A 35 8.00 9.19 -10.67
CA ILE A 35 7.03 9.73 -11.63
C ILE A 35 6.64 8.66 -12.67
N ILE A 36 7.62 7.95 -13.24
CA ILE A 36 7.38 6.90 -14.22
C ILE A 36 6.57 5.77 -13.58
N LEU A 37 6.95 5.31 -12.41
CA LEU A 37 6.29 4.20 -11.70
C LEU A 37 4.84 4.55 -11.35
N THR A 38 4.62 5.75 -10.81
CA THR A 38 3.28 6.28 -10.51
C THR A 38 2.42 6.38 -11.77
N SER A 39 3.01 6.87 -12.88
CA SER A 39 2.31 6.98 -14.16
C SER A 39 1.90 5.61 -14.72
N ILE A 40 2.76 4.60 -14.58
CA ILE A 40 2.45 3.21 -14.96
C ILE A 40 1.28 2.67 -14.13
N LEU A 41 1.30 2.84 -12.80
CA LEU A 41 0.22 2.38 -11.92
C LEU A 41 -1.12 3.06 -12.26
N LEU A 42 -1.11 4.37 -12.46
CA LEU A 42 -2.31 5.11 -12.88
C LEU A 42 -2.82 4.64 -14.24
N SER A 43 -1.92 4.36 -15.18
CA SER A 43 -2.29 3.82 -16.50
C SER A 43 -2.94 2.44 -16.36
N ILE A 44 -2.38 1.54 -15.56
CA ILE A 44 -2.95 0.23 -15.26
C ILE A 44 -4.34 0.38 -14.62
N PHE A 45 -4.49 1.28 -13.67
CA PHE A 45 -5.77 1.56 -13.02
C PHE A 45 -6.85 2.00 -14.02
N VAL A 46 -6.55 2.97 -14.88
CA VAL A 46 -7.48 3.48 -15.91
C VAL A 46 -7.81 2.40 -16.94
N ILE A 47 -6.79 1.66 -17.43
CA ILE A 47 -6.99 0.58 -18.42
C ILE A 47 -7.87 -0.52 -17.84
N TYR A 48 -7.65 -0.90 -16.57
CA TYR A 48 -8.47 -1.90 -15.91
C TYR A 48 -9.93 -1.44 -15.78
N LEU A 49 -10.17 -0.24 -15.27
CA LEU A 49 -11.53 0.28 -15.15
C LEU A 49 -12.24 0.34 -16.50
N ARG A 50 -11.55 0.78 -17.54
CA ARG A 50 -12.12 0.87 -18.90
C ARG A 50 -12.50 -0.50 -19.48
N ASN A 51 -11.65 -1.52 -19.30
CA ASN A 51 -11.80 -2.82 -19.93
C ASN A 51 -12.63 -3.82 -19.11
N PHE A 52 -12.48 -3.78 -17.77
CA PHE A 52 -13.07 -4.79 -16.88
C PHE A 52 -14.21 -4.26 -15.99
N ALA A 53 -14.33 -2.95 -15.85
CA ALA A 53 -15.40 -2.31 -15.09
C ALA A 53 -15.99 -1.11 -15.83
N PRO A 54 -16.49 -1.28 -17.09
CA PRO A 54 -16.98 -0.18 -17.90
C PRO A 54 -18.15 0.55 -17.24
N ASP A 55 -18.98 -0.13 -16.48
CA ASP A 55 -20.11 0.48 -15.74
C ASP A 55 -19.63 1.52 -14.72
N VAL A 56 -18.49 1.26 -14.08
CA VAL A 56 -17.86 2.18 -13.12
C VAL A 56 -17.18 3.32 -13.88
N PHE A 57 -16.50 3.01 -14.97
CA PHE A 57 -15.75 3.98 -15.74
C PHE A 57 -16.66 5.02 -16.43
N GLN A 58 -17.82 4.60 -16.94
CA GLN A 58 -18.77 5.48 -17.65
C GLN A 58 -19.61 6.35 -16.71
N LYS A 59 -19.78 5.93 -15.45
CA LYS A 59 -20.57 6.67 -14.46
C LYS A 59 -19.69 7.53 -13.59
N ASN A 60 -19.67 8.83 -13.84
CA ASN A 60 -18.82 9.78 -13.11
C ASN A 60 -18.88 9.63 -11.58
N LYS A 61 -20.07 9.38 -11.00
CA LYS A 61 -20.22 9.22 -9.55
C LYS A 61 -19.46 7.99 -9.01
N GLN A 62 -19.49 6.90 -9.77
CA GLN A 62 -18.83 5.66 -9.39
C GLN A 62 -17.30 5.77 -9.58
N LEU A 63 -16.88 6.39 -10.67
CA LEU A 63 -15.48 6.67 -10.94
C LEU A 63 -14.88 7.59 -9.86
N ILE A 64 -15.58 8.66 -9.49
CA ILE A 64 -15.17 9.58 -8.42
C ILE A 64 -15.07 8.82 -7.10
N PHE A 65 -16.05 7.97 -6.77
CA PHE A 65 -16.05 7.18 -5.54
C PHE A 65 -14.80 6.29 -5.43
N VAL A 66 -14.47 5.54 -6.47
CA VAL A 66 -13.30 4.64 -6.49
C VAL A 66 -11.99 5.44 -6.44
N THR A 67 -11.90 6.54 -7.19
CA THR A 67 -10.72 7.41 -7.19
C THR A 67 -10.53 8.10 -5.84
N LEU A 68 -11.63 8.47 -5.17
CA LEU A 68 -11.57 9.07 -3.83
C LEU A 68 -10.93 8.13 -2.81
N TRP A 69 -11.23 6.83 -2.86
CA TRP A 69 -10.57 5.84 -1.99
C TRP A 69 -9.05 5.78 -2.23
N LEU A 70 -8.64 5.79 -3.51
CA LEU A 70 -7.21 5.80 -3.86
C LEU A 70 -6.52 7.05 -3.30
N VAL A 71 -7.08 8.23 -3.54
CA VAL A 71 -6.51 9.50 -3.07
C VAL A 71 -6.51 9.57 -1.53
N ALA A 72 -7.61 9.17 -0.88
CA ALA A 72 -7.74 9.24 0.57
C ALA A 72 -6.70 8.37 1.28
N PHE A 73 -6.53 7.11 0.85
CA PHE A 73 -5.57 6.20 1.48
C PHE A 73 -4.12 6.57 1.16
N SER A 74 -3.82 7.05 -0.05
CA SER A 74 -2.50 7.59 -0.37
C SER A 74 -2.16 8.81 0.48
N TYR A 75 -3.14 9.71 0.68
CA TYR A 75 -2.96 10.89 1.54
C TYR A 75 -2.81 10.52 3.01
N LEU A 76 -3.61 9.57 3.52
CA LEU A 76 -3.47 9.06 4.88
C LEU A 76 -2.08 8.43 5.11
N THR A 77 -1.59 7.66 4.15
CA THR A 77 -0.24 7.07 4.23
C THR A 77 0.83 8.16 4.29
N PHE A 78 0.71 9.19 3.45
CA PHE A 78 1.60 10.33 3.46
C PHE A 78 1.61 11.05 4.83
N LEU A 79 0.44 11.35 5.40
CA LEU A 79 0.32 12.01 6.71
C LEU A 79 0.95 11.19 7.84
N VAL A 80 0.73 9.87 7.81
CA VAL A 80 1.29 8.97 8.82
C VAL A 80 2.81 8.91 8.72
N GLU A 81 3.34 8.79 7.51
CA GLU A 81 4.80 8.75 7.28
C GLU A 81 5.47 10.07 7.66
N GLU A 82 4.87 11.23 7.31
CA GLU A 82 5.37 12.54 7.69
C GLU A 82 5.36 12.80 9.20
N SER A 83 4.44 12.17 9.92
CA SER A 83 4.37 12.31 11.39
C SER A 83 5.62 11.77 12.10
N GLY A 84 6.32 10.81 11.52
CA GLY A 84 7.52 10.16 12.07
C GLY A 84 7.30 9.37 13.39
N VAL A 85 6.07 9.40 13.93
CA VAL A 85 5.70 8.73 15.19
C VAL A 85 4.79 7.55 14.95
N LEU A 86 3.91 7.65 13.94
CA LEU A 86 2.91 6.65 13.63
C LEU A 86 3.41 5.72 12.52
N SER A 87 3.08 4.43 12.63
CA SER A 87 3.39 3.46 11.59
C SER A 87 2.25 3.33 10.59
N ALA A 88 2.54 3.13 9.30
CA ALA A 88 1.53 2.89 8.27
C ALA A 88 0.69 1.63 8.52
N TYR A 89 1.10 0.73 9.41
CA TYR A 89 0.29 -0.40 9.88
C TYR A 89 -0.96 0.03 10.66
N LEU A 90 -1.02 1.25 11.19
CA LEU A 90 -2.21 1.78 11.85
C LEU A 90 -3.33 2.11 10.88
N ILE A 91 -3.03 2.25 9.59
CA ILE A 91 -4.03 2.54 8.56
C ILE A 91 -4.78 1.24 8.24
N PRO A 92 -6.10 1.19 8.44
CA PRO A 92 -6.88 -0.03 8.23
C PRO A 92 -7.17 -0.26 6.74
N PHE A 93 -6.18 -0.66 5.95
CA PHE A 93 -6.32 -0.92 4.52
C PHE A 93 -7.38 -1.98 4.19
N CYS A 94 -7.68 -2.89 5.13
CA CYS A 94 -8.74 -3.89 4.98
C CYS A 94 -10.14 -3.28 4.77
N ILE A 95 -10.36 -2.04 5.16
CA ILE A 95 -11.63 -1.34 4.92
C ILE A 95 -11.90 -1.15 3.42
N VAL A 96 -10.86 -0.93 2.62
CA VAL A 96 -11.00 -0.70 1.17
C VAL A 96 -11.73 -1.85 0.48
N PRO A 97 -11.24 -3.10 0.53
CA PRO A 97 -11.92 -4.20 -0.14
C PRO A 97 -13.29 -4.51 0.48
N ILE A 98 -13.50 -4.30 1.79
CA ILE A 98 -14.80 -4.46 2.45
C ILE A 98 -15.83 -3.52 1.84
N VAL A 99 -15.51 -2.23 1.76
CA VAL A 99 -16.45 -1.22 1.27
C VAL A 99 -16.68 -1.37 -0.24
N ILE A 100 -15.63 -1.55 -1.01
CA ILE A 100 -15.78 -1.71 -2.46
C ILE A 100 -16.58 -2.96 -2.81
N LYS A 101 -16.36 -4.09 -2.12
CA LYS A 101 -17.13 -5.32 -2.29
C LYS A 101 -18.62 -5.15 -1.95
N ALA A 102 -18.96 -4.29 -1.00
CA ALA A 102 -20.35 -4.03 -0.64
C ALA A 102 -21.17 -3.36 -1.78
N PHE A 103 -20.51 -2.64 -2.69
CA PHE A 103 -21.15 -1.92 -3.80
C PHE A 103 -20.85 -2.51 -5.17
N TYR A 104 -19.75 -3.26 -5.29
CA TYR A 104 -19.21 -3.76 -6.56
C TYR A 104 -18.81 -5.24 -6.47
N THR A 105 -18.16 -5.72 -7.51
CA THR A 105 -17.69 -7.11 -7.58
C THR A 105 -16.41 -7.34 -6.77
N ASP A 106 -16.22 -8.59 -6.32
CA ASP A 106 -15.01 -9.03 -5.62
C ASP A 106 -13.74 -8.76 -6.44
N ARG A 107 -13.80 -8.92 -7.76
CA ARG A 107 -12.69 -8.63 -8.67
C ARG A 107 -12.27 -7.16 -8.62
N LEU A 108 -13.25 -6.27 -8.67
CA LEU A 108 -12.97 -4.83 -8.63
C LEU A 108 -12.43 -4.43 -7.24
N ALA A 109 -13.02 -4.98 -6.17
CA ALA A 109 -12.59 -4.72 -4.81
C ALA A 109 -11.13 -5.13 -4.59
N MET A 110 -10.75 -6.32 -5.05
CA MET A 110 -9.38 -6.82 -4.95
C MET A 110 -8.41 -5.96 -5.76
N PHE A 111 -8.78 -5.61 -7.00
CA PHE A 111 -7.93 -4.80 -7.86
C PHE A 111 -7.69 -3.40 -7.27
N ILE A 112 -8.75 -2.73 -6.80
CA ILE A 112 -8.64 -1.39 -6.18
C ILE A 112 -7.76 -1.47 -4.93
N HIS A 113 -7.96 -2.48 -4.10
CA HIS A 113 -7.13 -2.70 -2.92
C HIS A 113 -5.66 -2.86 -3.27
N LEU A 114 -5.33 -3.71 -4.26
CA LEU A 114 -3.96 -3.90 -4.74
C LEU A 114 -3.32 -2.59 -5.20
N ILE A 115 -4.03 -1.80 -6.00
CA ILE A 115 -3.53 -0.52 -6.49
C ILE A 115 -3.27 0.44 -5.32
N ILE A 116 -4.17 0.54 -4.36
CA ILE A 116 -4.02 1.41 -3.19
C ILE A 116 -2.82 0.97 -2.34
N VAL A 117 -2.65 -0.33 -2.10
CA VAL A 117 -1.51 -0.87 -1.34
C VAL A 117 -0.19 -0.60 -2.06
N LEU A 118 -0.13 -0.75 -3.39
CA LEU A 118 1.06 -0.42 -4.17
C LEU A 118 1.40 1.06 -4.11
N PHE A 119 0.41 1.96 -4.18
CA PHE A 119 0.64 3.39 -3.97
C PHE A 119 1.17 3.69 -2.57
N ALA A 120 0.56 3.11 -1.54
CA ALA A 120 1.00 3.25 -0.16
C ALA A 120 2.43 2.74 0.04
N SER A 121 2.78 1.61 -0.59
CA SER A 121 4.12 1.03 -0.54
C SER A 121 5.22 1.93 -1.09
N PHE A 122 4.90 2.85 -2.03
CA PHE A 122 5.88 3.83 -2.52
C PHE A 122 6.06 5.02 -1.58
N ILE A 123 5.08 5.29 -0.74
CA ILE A 123 5.10 6.42 0.19
C ILE A 123 5.76 6.00 1.50
N THR A 124 5.50 4.75 1.96
CA THR A 124 6.01 4.26 3.24
C THR A 124 7.45 3.75 3.15
N SER A 125 8.20 3.94 4.22
CA SER A 125 9.55 3.39 4.42
C SER A 125 9.57 1.91 4.84
N LEU A 126 8.41 1.29 5.10
CA LEU A 126 8.29 -0.08 5.64
C LEU A 126 8.67 -1.21 4.64
N GLY A 127 8.79 -0.88 3.35
CA GLY A 127 9.25 -1.83 2.33
C GLY A 127 8.25 -2.92 1.94
N TYR A 128 8.79 -4.05 1.44
CA TYR A 128 7.97 -5.13 0.87
C TYR A 128 7.15 -5.91 1.90
N GLU A 129 7.58 -5.96 3.15
CA GLU A 129 6.86 -6.64 4.24
C GLU A 129 5.48 -6.06 4.45
N PHE A 130 5.38 -4.74 4.49
CA PHE A 130 4.12 -4.01 4.55
C PHE A 130 3.22 -4.38 3.38
N THR A 131 3.76 -4.32 2.16
CA THR A 131 3.00 -4.59 0.93
C THR A 131 2.45 -6.01 0.93
N PHE A 132 3.28 -6.99 1.27
CA PHE A 132 2.90 -8.40 1.30
C PHE A 132 1.80 -8.67 2.33
N LEU A 133 1.95 -8.12 3.54
CA LEU A 133 0.96 -8.24 4.60
C LEU A 133 -0.39 -7.65 4.18
N GLN A 134 -0.40 -6.45 3.62
CA GLN A 134 -1.63 -5.79 3.19
C GLN A 134 -2.34 -6.55 2.05
N ILE A 135 -1.57 -7.12 1.11
CA ILE A 135 -2.13 -7.97 0.05
C ILE A 135 -2.78 -9.22 0.65
N LEU A 136 -2.10 -9.90 1.58
CA LEU A 136 -2.66 -11.08 2.26
C LEU A 136 -3.98 -10.75 2.97
N VAL A 137 -4.02 -9.65 3.71
CA VAL A 137 -5.23 -9.20 4.39
C VAL A 137 -6.35 -8.93 3.38
N GLY A 138 -6.06 -8.29 2.25
CA GLY A 138 -7.04 -8.06 1.18
C GLY A 138 -7.61 -9.35 0.62
N ILE A 139 -6.78 -10.37 0.40
CA ILE A 139 -7.22 -11.70 -0.05
C ILE A 139 -8.16 -12.32 0.99
N VAL A 140 -7.78 -12.30 2.27
CA VAL A 140 -8.61 -12.84 3.36
C VAL A 140 -9.96 -12.14 3.44
N VAL A 141 -9.99 -10.82 3.28
CA VAL A 141 -11.23 -10.03 3.24
C VAL A 141 -12.15 -10.48 2.10
N ILE A 142 -11.61 -10.67 0.90
CA ILE A 142 -12.40 -11.10 -0.25
C ILE A 142 -12.94 -12.52 -0.05
N LEU A 143 -12.10 -13.43 0.46
CA LEU A 143 -12.48 -14.82 0.69
C LEU A 143 -13.44 -15.01 1.86
N SER A 144 -13.39 -14.15 2.88
CA SER A 144 -14.18 -14.30 4.10
C SER A 144 -15.68 -14.05 3.93
N ASN A 145 -16.14 -13.71 2.73
CA ASN A 145 -17.55 -13.54 2.40
C ASN A 145 -18.33 -12.73 3.46
N ILE A 146 -17.84 -11.51 3.73
CA ILE A 146 -18.37 -10.62 4.78
C ILE A 146 -19.83 -10.31 4.50
N ASP A 147 -20.72 -10.93 5.27
CA ASP A 147 -22.17 -10.68 5.22
C ASP A 147 -22.56 -9.77 6.38
N THR A 148 -22.75 -8.49 6.09
CA THR A 148 -23.12 -7.48 7.10
C THR A 148 -24.53 -7.70 7.68
N ARG A 149 -25.35 -8.58 7.07
CA ARG A 149 -26.68 -8.91 7.55
C ARG A 149 -26.67 -9.97 8.66
N ASN A 150 -25.61 -10.79 8.70
CA ASN A 150 -25.43 -11.86 9.68
C ASN A 150 -24.32 -11.51 10.67
N TRP A 151 -24.69 -11.04 11.87
CA TRP A 151 -23.76 -10.65 12.92
C TRP A 151 -22.69 -11.70 13.22
N SER A 152 -23.06 -12.98 13.29
CA SER A 152 -22.12 -14.07 13.54
C SER A 152 -21.05 -14.16 12.44
N ARG A 153 -21.43 -14.11 11.17
CA ARG A 153 -20.49 -14.16 10.05
C ARG A 153 -19.59 -12.91 10.01
N PHE A 154 -20.16 -11.77 10.33
CA PHE A 154 -19.39 -10.52 10.43
C PHE A 154 -18.29 -10.63 11.49
N PHE A 155 -18.62 -11.10 12.71
CA PHE A 155 -17.61 -11.29 13.77
C PHE A 155 -16.54 -12.30 13.40
N TYR A 156 -16.89 -13.44 12.79
CA TYR A 156 -15.91 -14.41 12.31
C TYR A 156 -14.95 -13.79 11.27
N SER A 157 -15.49 -13.02 10.33
CA SER A 157 -14.65 -12.34 9.33
C SER A 157 -13.70 -11.34 9.95
N MET A 158 -14.14 -10.54 10.92
CA MET A 158 -13.29 -9.62 11.67
C MET A 158 -12.20 -10.35 12.47
N LEU A 159 -12.55 -11.49 13.08
CA LEU A 159 -11.59 -12.32 13.77
C LEU A 159 -10.52 -12.87 12.82
N PHE A 160 -10.90 -13.34 11.63
CA PHE A 160 -9.94 -13.82 10.62
C PHE A 160 -9.00 -12.71 10.15
N ILE A 161 -9.51 -11.51 9.91
CA ILE A 161 -8.69 -10.34 9.55
C ILE A 161 -7.70 -10.02 10.67
N PHE A 162 -8.18 -9.97 11.92
CA PHE A 162 -7.34 -9.73 13.08
C PHE A 162 -6.24 -10.79 13.23
N LEU A 163 -6.60 -12.07 13.10
CA LEU A 163 -5.62 -13.17 13.16
C LEU A 163 -4.59 -13.08 12.01
N THR A 164 -5.01 -12.66 10.81
CA THR A 164 -4.08 -12.47 9.69
C THR A 164 -3.05 -11.40 10.02
N TYR A 165 -3.46 -10.26 10.58
CA TYR A 165 -2.52 -9.24 11.04
C TYR A 165 -1.63 -9.73 12.18
N ALA A 166 -2.19 -10.44 13.16
CA ALA A 166 -1.44 -10.93 14.31
C ALA A 166 -0.42 -12.03 13.99
N LEU A 167 -0.69 -12.86 12.95
CA LEU A 167 0.22 -13.93 12.54
C LEU A 167 1.27 -13.47 11.52
N ALA A 168 0.97 -12.42 10.76
CA ALA A 168 1.86 -11.93 9.72
C ALA A 168 2.79 -10.81 10.20
N TYR A 169 2.51 -10.21 11.36
CA TYR A 169 3.36 -9.23 12.06
C TYR A 169 4.26 -9.93 13.06
#